data_5b91b4fc5786a1091c4f34d72ee713a2
#
_entry.id   5b91b4fc5786a1091c4f34d72ee713a2
#
_cell.length_a   1.000
_cell.length_b   1.000
_cell.length_c   1.000
_cell.angle_alpha   90.00
_cell.angle_beta   90.00
_cell.angle_gamma   90.00
#
_symmetry.space_group_name_H-M   'P 1'
#
loop_
_entity.id
_entity.type
_entity.pdbx_description
1 polymer ?
#
loop_
_entity_poly.entity_id
_entity_poly.type
_entity_poly.pdbx_seq_one_letter_code
_entity_poly.pdbx_strand_id
1 'polypeptide(L)'
;MQSKSIPDITCTESNTTRRKFLSRVSLSTIPLALAFANEQPLSAKPVKPDLGPRNFDLAAKNPHQSGTATAMISMFMQGGPSQVDLMDPKPLLNKMHLQKFPEKIKYDNAAEASSRIFGTPWKFKQYGQSGTAISELLPGLSEIVDDVLVIRSMHTGVNNHGQSIHAMNSGRIQEGRPALGSWMTYALGSETRQLPAYVAMTDPQGLPVLGVLNWSNGWLPSLYQGTVIRPVEPRILNLNPPTALRGKTQENFLSLLKQLNGQHHQRRNRELELAARRTNLELATRMQSAAANALDISKETKATHEMYGINNPVTEEFGKRCLIARRLVERGVRFVQLFTKNQYWDHHGSLQTRLPASCQKIDIPAAALVNDL
;
A
#
# COMPACT_ATOMS: atom_id res chain seq x y z
N MET A 1 -33.45 -42.88 38.51
CA MET A 1 -32.03 -42.55 38.25
C MET A 1 -31.77 -41.15 38.76
N GLN A 2 -30.89 -41.05 39.73
CA GLN A 2 -30.72 -39.92 40.65
C GLN A 2 -30.12 -38.68 39.97
N SER A 3 -30.77 -37.54 40.19
CA SER A 3 -30.22 -36.21 39.88
C SER A 3 -29.23 -35.82 40.97
N LYS A 4 -27.97 -35.50 40.57
CA LYS A 4 -26.99 -34.90 41.49
C LYS A 4 -27.19 -33.36 41.45
N SER A 5 -27.53 -32.82 42.61
CA SER A 5 -27.61 -31.39 42.90
C SER A 5 -26.20 -30.77 42.97
N ILE A 6 -26.04 -29.61 42.37
CA ILE A 6 -24.86 -28.74 42.45
C ILE A 6 -24.98 -27.94 43.75
N PRO A 7 -23.90 -27.79 44.58
CA PRO A 7 -23.96 -26.99 45.80
C PRO A 7 -23.92 -25.48 45.49
N ASP A 8 -24.81 -24.74 46.14
CA ASP A 8 -24.86 -23.30 46.17
C ASP A 8 -23.59 -22.74 46.83
N ILE A 9 -22.88 -21.90 46.08
CA ILE A 9 -21.79 -21.10 46.65
C ILE A 9 -22.42 -19.75 47.09
N THR A 10 -22.70 -19.65 48.38
CA THR A 10 -23.06 -18.40 49.02
C THR A 10 -21.85 -17.46 49.06
N CYS A 11 -21.86 -16.42 48.26
CA CYS A 11 -20.91 -15.31 48.31
C CYS A 11 -21.23 -14.47 49.56
N THR A 12 -20.44 -14.59 50.63
CA THR A 12 -20.47 -13.68 51.77
C THR A 12 -19.82 -12.37 51.35
N GLU A 13 -20.59 -11.33 51.14
CA GLU A 13 -20.12 -9.95 50.96
C GLU A 13 -19.36 -9.48 52.23
N SER A 14 -18.04 -9.44 52.18
CA SER A 14 -17.24 -8.77 53.19
C SER A 14 -17.24 -7.26 52.95
N ASN A 15 -18.07 -6.52 53.65
CA ASN A 15 -18.10 -5.07 53.66
C ASN A 15 -16.79 -4.52 54.25
N THR A 16 -15.71 -4.48 53.44
CA THR A 16 -14.47 -3.86 53.80
C THR A 16 -14.52 -2.40 53.40
N THR A 17 -14.72 -1.49 54.36
CA THR A 17 -14.70 -0.05 54.09
C THR A 17 -13.32 0.41 53.59
N ARG A 18 -13.27 1.42 52.70
CA ARG A 18 -12.05 2.02 52.16
C ARG A 18 -11.00 2.31 53.23
N ARG A 19 -11.43 2.67 54.43
CA ARG A 19 -10.58 2.96 55.59
C ARG A 19 -9.86 1.72 56.14
N LYS A 20 -10.54 0.55 56.16
CA LYS A 20 -9.93 -0.74 56.56
C LYS A 20 -9.02 -1.32 55.49
N PHE A 21 -9.29 -1.04 54.21
CA PHE A 21 -8.38 -1.41 53.13
C PHE A 21 -7.07 -0.61 53.21
N LEU A 22 -7.16 0.72 53.37
CA LEU A 22 -5.98 1.60 53.47
C LEU A 22 -5.15 1.31 54.70
N SER A 23 -5.74 0.99 55.86
CA SER A 23 -4.98 0.62 57.05
C SER A 23 -4.28 -0.73 56.95
N ARG A 24 -4.81 -1.68 56.20
CA ARG A 24 -4.13 -2.96 55.94
C ARG A 24 -2.99 -2.83 54.91
N VAL A 25 -3.15 -1.96 53.91
CA VAL A 25 -2.10 -1.65 52.95
C VAL A 25 -0.95 -0.88 53.63
N SER A 26 -1.21 0.05 54.55
CA SER A 26 -0.15 0.81 55.23
C SER A 26 0.68 -0.02 56.20
N LEU A 27 0.12 -1.07 56.83
CA LEU A 27 0.89 -1.97 57.73
C LEU A 27 1.72 -3.02 56.97
N SER A 28 1.35 -3.37 55.75
CA SER A 28 2.12 -4.33 54.91
C SER A 28 3.17 -3.68 54.02
N THR A 29 3.16 -2.35 53.85
CA THR A 29 4.12 -1.63 53.02
C THR A 29 5.37 -1.12 53.76
N ILE A 30 5.32 -1.01 55.09
CA ILE A 30 6.47 -0.55 55.89
C ILE A 30 7.64 -1.54 55.84
N PRO A 31 7.47 -2.88 55.98
CA PRO A 31 8.57 -3.83 55.80
C PRO A 31 9.05 -3.90 54.33
N LEU A 32 8.18 -3.70 53.35
CA LEU A 32 8.56 -3.65 51.95
C LEU A 32 9.35 -2.38 51.61
N ALA A 33 8.97 -1.25 52.13
CA ALA A 33 9.71 0.02 51.96
C ALA A 33 11.09 -0.01 52.61
N LEU A 34 11.24 -0.68 53.80
CA LEU A 34 12.51 -0.88 54.45
C LEU A 34 13.41 -1.93 53.75
N ALA A 35 12.83 -2.93 53.11
CA ALA A 35 13.56 -3.88 52.25
C ALA A 35 14.10 -3.18 50.99
N PHE A 36 13.34 -2.25 50.40
CA PHE A 36 13.79 -1.45 49.28
C PHE A 36 14.76 -0.34 49.62
N ALA A 37 14.80 0.13 50.87
CA ALA A 37 15.75 1.18 51.33
C ALA A 37 17.19 0.68 51.47
N ASN A 38 17.40 -0.62 51.52
CA ASN A 38 18.73 -1.23 51.65
C ASN A 38 19.28 -1.84 50.38
N GLU A 39 18.49 -1.82 49.29
CA GLU A 39 18.97 -2.21 47.97
C GLU A 39 19.51 -0.96 47.27
N GLN A 40 20.71 -1.05 46.75
CA GLN A 40 21.26 -0.08 45.80
C GLN A 40 20.18 0.22 44.75
N PRO A 41 20.06 1.47 44.29
CA PRO A 41 19.03 1.81 43.32
C PRO A 41 19.13 0.82 42.17
N LEU A 42 18.15 -0.07 42.06
CA LEU A 42 17.89 -0.84 40.85
C LEU A 42 17.64 0.19 39.76
N SER A 43 18.73 0.73 39.23
CA SER A 43 18.72 1.42 37.95
C SER A 43 18.47 0.36 36.86
N ALA A 44 17.31 -0.23 36.93
CA ALA A 44 16.75 -0.97 35.80
C ALA A 44 16.39 0.08 34.73
N LYS A 45 17.43 0.68 34.14
CA LYS A 45 17.25 1.21 32.79
C LYS A 45 16.65 0.03 32.00
N PRO A 46 15.50 0.19 31.38
CA PRO A 46 14.96 -0.87 30.52
C PRO A 46 16.09 -1.21 29.56
N VAL A 47 16.73 -2.35 29.77
CA VAL A 47 17.75 -2.86 28.87
C VAL A 47 16.96 -3.21 27.62
N LYS A 48 16.96 -2.30 26.65
CA LYS A 48 16.49 -2.67 25.31
C LYS A 48 17.32 -3.88 24.92
N PRO A 49 16.69 -4.99 24.50
CA PRO A 49 17.44 -6.15 24.08
C PRO A 49 18.45 -5.69 23.02
N ASP A 50 19.70 -6.04 23.19
CA ASP A 50 20.73 -5.75 22.21
C ASP A 50 20.43 -6.59 20.97
N LEU A 51 19.72 -5.98 20.05
CA LEU A 51 19.34 -6.63 18.78
C LEU A 51 20.54 -6.72 17.83
N GLY A 52 21.73 -6.33 18.28
CA GLY A 52 22.92 -6.19 17.45
C GLY A 52 22.82 -5.04 16.44
N PRO A 53 23.88 -4.73 15.71
CA PRO A 53 23.82 -3.74 14.63
C PRO A 53 22.96 -4.28 13.48
N ARG A 54 21.69 -3.91 13.44
CA ARG A 54 20.84 -4.16 12.27
C ARG A 54 21.16 -3.09 11.24
N ASN A 55 21.88 -3.47 10.21
CA ASN A 55 22.04 -2.62 9.03
C ASN A 55 20.77 -2.74 8.17
N PHE A 56 19.94 -1.72 8.22
CA PHE A 56 18.86 -1.59 7.27
C PHE A 56 19.40 -0.94 6.00
N ASP A 57 19.29 -1.65 4.90
CA ASP A 57 19.73 -1.19 3.58
C ASP A 57 18.72 -1.59 2.50
N LEU A 58 18.92 -1.04 1.31
CA LEU A 58 18.16 -1.38 0.11
C LEU A 58 18.96 -2.26 -0.87
N ALA A 59 20.06 -2.87 -0.44
CA ALA A 59 20.78 -3.78 -1.30
C ALA A 59 19.88 -4.98 -1.68
N ALA A 60 20.01 -5.43 -2.92
CA ALA A 60 19.29 -6.62 -3.37
C ALA A 60 19.64 -7.83 -2.50
N LYS A 61 18.62 -8.59 -2.11
CA LYS A 61 18.73 -9.77 -1.24
C LYS A 61 18.20 -10.98 -1.97
N ASN A 62 18.85 -12.10 -1.77
CA ASN A 62 18.38 -13.36 -2.32
C ASN A 62 17.06 -13.78 -1.64
N PRO A 63 16.02 -14.11 -2.39
CA PRO A 63 14.79 -14.66 -1.83
C PRO A 63 15.02 -16.06 -1.26
N HIS A 64 14.17 -16.48 -0.32
CA HIS A 64 14.22 -17.84 0.23
C HIS A 64 13.94 -18.92 -0.83
N GLN A 65 13.17 -18.57 -1.84
CA GLN A 65 12.91 -19.40 -3.02
C GLN A 65 13.26 -18.60 -4.26
N SER A 66 13.95 -19.25 -5.21
CA SER A 66 14.24 -18.62 -6.49
C SER A 66 12.93 -18.33 -7.24
N GLY A 67 12.71 -17.08 -7.56
CA GLY A 67 11.62 -16.61 -8.41
C GLY A 67 12.15 -16.00 -9.70
N THR A 68 11.31 -15.97 -10.72
CA THR A 68 11.66 -15.31 -12.01
C THR A 68 11.33 -13.82 -11.99
N ALA A 69 10.33 -13.40 -11.20
CA ALA A 69 9.92 -12.01 -11.11
C ALA A 69 10.93 -11.17 -10.31
N THR A 70 11.42 -10.10 -10.90
CA THR A 70 12.40 -9.16 -10.31
C THR A 70 11.75 -7.92 -9.73
N ALA A 71 10.56 -7.54 -10.19
CA ALA A 71 9.84 -6.36 -9.77
C ALA A 71 8.33 -6.61 -9.74
N MET A 72 7.58 -5.69 -9.11
CA MET A 72 6.12 -5.71 -9.10
C MET A 72 5.56 -4.32 -9.42
N ILE A 73 4.58 -4.29 -10.31
CA ILE A 73 3.75 -3.11 -10.55
C ILE A 73 2.34 -3.42 -10.03
N SER A 74 1.83 -2.60 -9.12
CA SER A 74 0.48 -2.69 -8.57
C SER A 74 -0.39 -1.59 -9.16
N MET A 75 -1.37 -1.93 -9.98
CA MET A 75 -2.38 -1.00 -10.49
C MET A 75 -3.62 -1.09 -9.58
N PHE A 76 -3.72 -0.19 -8.61
CA PHE A 76 -4.72 -0.26 -7.55
C PHE A 76 -6.03 0.41 -7.96
N MET A 77 -7.07 -0.40 -8.15
CA MET A 77 -8.42 0.03 -8.58
C MET A 77 -9.26 0.41 -7.36
N GLN A 78 -9.07 1.64 -6.88
CA GLN A 78 -9.70 2.12 -5.67
C GLN A 78 -11.19 2.42 -5.81
N GLY A 79 -11.98 1.99 -4.85
CA GLY A 79 -13.44 2.17 -4.82
C GLY A 79 -14.20 0.88 -5.13
N GLY A 80 -13.51 -0.17 -5.56
CA GLY A 80 -14.12 -1.48 -5.83
C GLY A 80 -14.86 -1.54 -7.16
N PRO A 81 -14.16 -1.83 -8.26
CA PRO A 81 -14.82 -2.06 -9.55
C PRO A 81 -15.85 -3.18 -9.45
N SER A 82 -16.96 -3.04 -10.17
CA SER A 82 -18.01 -4.05 -10.19
C SER A 82 -17.53 -5.32 -10.88
N GLN A 83 -17.00 -6.28 -10.09
CA GLN A 83 -16.45 -7.52 -10.62
C GLN A 83 -17.49 -8.33 -11.41
N VAL A 84 -18.78 -8.28 -11.03
CA VAL A 84 -19.87 -9.01 -11.70
C VAL A 84 -20.17 -8.45 -13.09
N ASP A 85 -19.77 -7.22 -13.36
CA ASP A 85 -19.94 -6.55 -14.65
C ASP A 85 -18.65 -6.59 -15.50
N LEU A 86 -17.51 -7.01 -14.94
CA LEU A 86 -16.21 -6.97 -15.60
C LEU A 86 -15.58 -8.35 -15.85
N MET A 87 -15.44 -9.19 -14.80
CA MET A 87 -14.64 -10.42 -14.88
C MET A 87 -15.27 -11.63 -14.19
N ASP A 88 -16.42 -11.47 -13.55
CA ASP A 88 -17.09 -12.54 -12.80
C ASP A 88 -18.61 -12.58 -13.10
N PRO A 89 -19.02 -12.98 -14.32
CA PRO A 89 -20.41 -12.97 -14.72
C PRO A 89 -21.27 -13.87 -13.84
N LYS A 90 -22.44 -13.39 -13.46
CA LYS A 90 -23.44 -14.10 -12.66
C LYS A 90 -24.75 -14.26 -13.45
N PRO A 91 -24.91 -15.32 -14.27
CA PRO A 91 -26.09 -15.50 -15.13
C PRO A 91 -27.43 -15.48 -14.35
N LEU A 92 -27.40 -15.90 -13.06
CA LEU A 92 -28.58 -15.86 -12.22
C LEU A 92 -29.06 -14.43 -11.93
N LEU A 93 -28.15 -13.46 -11.75
CA LEU A 93 -28.51 -12.06 -11.58
C LEU A 93 -29.25 -11.52 -12.82
N ASN A 94 -28.83 -11.92 -14.02
CA ASN A 94 -29.49 -11.52 -15.26
C ASN A 94 -30.90 -12.11 -15.38
N LYS A 95 -31.09 -13.39 -14.99
CA LYS A 95 -32.42 -14.03 -14.96
C LYS A 95 -33.37 -13.39 -13.96
N MET A 96 -32.85 -12.86 -12.86
CA MET A 96 -33.59 -12.25 -11.79
C MET A 96 -33.61 -10.71 -11.87
N HIS A 97 -33.16 -10.13 -12.98
CA HIS A 97 -33.10 -8.67 -13.15
C HIS A 97 -34.44 -8.01 -12.83
N LEU A 98 -34.41 -6.94 -12.02
CA LEU A 98 -35.56 -6.17 -11.49
C LEU A 98 -36.50 -6.95 -10.56
N GLN A 99 -36.29 -8.23 -10.30
CA GLN A 99 -37.04 -8.95 -9.30
C GLN A 99 -36.63 -8.49 -7.89
N LYS A 100 -37.55 -8.60 -6.94
CA LYS A 100 -37.27 -8.30 -5.53
C LYS A 100 -36.30 -9.34 -4.99
N PHE A 101 -35.25 -8.90 -4.30
CA PHE A 101 -34.34 -9.80 -3.59
C PHE A 101 -35.11 -10.54 -2.48
N PRO A 102 -35.06 -11.86 -2.43
CA PRO A 102 -35.94 -12.65 -1.54
C PRO A 102 -35.53 -12.58 -0.06
N GLU A 103 -34.27 -12.21 0.24
CA GLU A 103 -33.77 -12.20 1.60
C GLU A 103 -33.60 -10.76 2.11
N LYS A 104 -33.40 -10.62 3.44
CA LYS A 104 -33.02 -9.34 4.04
C LYS A 104 -31.55 -9.04 3.78
N ILE A 105 -31.28 -7.86 3.23
CA ILE A 105 -29.91 -7.37 3.02
C ILE A 105 -29.29 -7.10 4.39
N LYS A 106 -28.12 -7.72 4.67
CA LYS A 106 -27.46 -7.71 5.98
C LYS A 106 -26.04 -7.11 5.86
N TYR A 107 -25.93 -5.81 5.62
CA TYR A 107 -24.65 -5.09 5.68
C TYR A 107 -24.88 -3.61 6.06
N ASP A 108 -23.80 -2.92 6.41
CA ASP A 108 -23.84 -1.63 7.10
C ASP A 108 -24.57 -0.52 6.35
N ASN A 109 -24.47 -0.47 5.03
CA ASN A 109 -25.17 0.50 4.16
C ASN A 109 -26.36 -0.10 3.40
N ALA A 110 -27.02 -1.09 3.99
CA ALA A 110 -28.20 -1.72 3.42
C ALA A 110 -29.35 -0.74 3.11
N ALA A 111 -29.43 0.39 3.82
CA ALA A 111 -30.41 1.43 3.58
C ALA A 111 -30.26 2.13 2.20
N GLU A 112 -29.07 2.13 1.64
CA GLU A 112 -28.76 2.69 0.31
C GLU A 112 -29.00 1.68 -0.81
N ALA A 113 -29.15 0.40 -0.48
CA ALA A 113 -29.32 -0.66 -1.45
C ALA A 113 -30.75 -0.70 -1.98
N SER A 114 -30.90 -0.85 -3.30
CA SER A 114 -32.17 -1.21 -3.89
C SER A 114 -32.62 -2.60 -3.43
N SER A 115 -33.90 -2.77 -3.17
CA SER A 115 -34.47 -4.10 -2.90
C SER A 115 -34.58 -4.95 -4.17
N ARG A 116 -34.21 -4.43 -5.33
CA ARG A 116 -34.27 -5.11 -6.62
C ARG A 116 -32.91 -5.58 -7.07
N ILE A 117 -32.89 -6.76 -7.65
CA ILE A 117 -31.68 -7.36 -8.24
C ILE A 117 -31.34 -6.63 -9.55
N PHE A 118 -30.07 -6.27 -9.70
CA PHE A 118 -29.54 -5.68 -10.93
C PHE A 118 -28.71 -6.73 -11.69
N GLY A 119 -29.18 -7.12 -12.87
CA GLY A 119 -28.40 -7.96 -13.79
C GLY A 119 -27.51 -7.09 -14.65
N THR A 120 -26.35 -7.62 -15.04
CA THR A 120 -25.41 -6.88 -15.90
C THR A 120 -26.02 -6.57 -17.27
N PRO A 121 -25.92 -5.32 -17.76
CA PRO A 121 -26.36 -4.98 -19.11
C PRO A 121 -25.32 -5.31 -20.16
N TRP A 122 -24.08 -5.64 -19.79
CA TRP A 122 -22.97 -5.87 -20.69
C TRP A 122 -22.82 -7.34 -21.06
N LYS A 123 -22.29 -7.58 -22.27
CA LYS A 123 -22.05 -8.92 -22.79
C LYS A 123 -20.70 -9.43 -22.31
N PHE A 124 -20.67 -10.73 -22.04
CA PHE A 124 -19.45 -11.47 -21.74
C PHE A 124 -19.14 -12.45 -22.87
N LYS A 125 -17.86 -12.60 -23.18
CA LYS A 125 -17.34 -13.64 -24.05
C LYS A 125 -16.20 -14.36 -23.37
N GLN A 126 -15.93 -15.58 -23.79
CA GLN A 126 -14.73 -16.31 -23.39
C GLN A 126 -13.60 -15.94 -24.36
N TYR A 127 -12.43 -15.64 -23.80
CA TYR A 127 -11.25 -15.22 -24.55
C TYR A 127 -10.06 -16.10 -24.20
N GLY A 128 -9.06 -16.07 -25.10
CA GLY A 128 -7.82 -16.82 -24.97
C GLY A 128 -8.00 -18.34 -24.96
N GLN A 129 -6.90 -19.02 -24.75
CA GLN A 129 -6.87 -20.49 -24.59
C GLN A 129 -7.44 -20.91 -23.22
N SER A 130 -7.34 -20.02 -22.22
CA SER A 130 -7.89 -20.22 -20.87
C SER A 130 -9.42 -20.22 -20.84
N GLY A 131 -10.09 -19.68 -21.87
CA GLY A 131 -11.54 -19.52 -21.90
C GLY A 131 -12.09 -18.60 -20.81
N THR A 132 -11.29 -17.65 -20.33
CA THR A 132 -11.69 -16.73 -19.26
C THR A 132 -12.76 -15.77 -19.75
N ALA A 133 -13.88 -15.68 -19.01
CA ALA A 133 -14.97 -14.77 -19.35
C ALA A 133 -14.61 -13.33 -18.99
N ILE A 134 -14.60 -12.44 -19.98
CA ILE A 134 -14.33 -11.01 -19.85
C ILE A 134 -15.49 -10.21 -20.46
N SER A 135 -15.84 -9.09 -19.84
CA SER A 135 -16.85 -8.15 -20.31
C SER A 135 -16.37 -7.39 -21.56
N GLU A 136 -17.31 -7.05 -22.43
CA GLU A 136 -17.06 -6.17 -23.60
C GLU A 136 -16.49 -4.79 -23.23
N LEU A 137 -16.53 -4.42 -21.94
CA LEU A 137 -15.95 -3.18 -21.42
C LEU A 137 -14.43 -3.19 -21.32
N LEU A 138 -13.79 -4.37 -21.42
CA LEU A 138 -12.35 -4.56 -21.23
C LEU A 138 -11.71 -5.24 -22.46
N PRO A 139 -11.77 -4.60 -23.65
CA PRO A 139 -11.19 -5.17 -24.86
C PRO A 139 -9.67 -5.39 -24.75
N GLY A 140 -8.92 -4.47 -24.12
CA GLY A 140 -7.49 -4.62 -23.91
C GLY A 140 -7.15 -5.79 -23.00
N LEU A 141 -7.84 -5.95 -21.87
CA LEU A 141 -7.66 -7.11 -20.99
C LEU A 141 -7.98 -8.42 -21.73
N SER A 142 -8.95 -8.42 -22.65
CA SER A 142 -9.30 -9.63 -23.41
C SER A 142 -8.18 -10.09 -24.34
N GLU A 143 -7.31 -9.20 -24.81
CA GLU A 143 -6.16 -9.52 -25.67
C GLU A 143 -5.02 -10.19 -24.90
N ILE A 144 -4.88 -9.88 -23.59
CA ILE A 144 -3.81 -10.39 -22.73
C ILE A 144 -4.29 -11.44 -21.73
N VAL A 145 -5.48 -11.98 -21.92
CA VAL A 145 -6.17 -12.78 -20.91
C VAL A 145 -5.42 -14.07 -20.53
N ASP A 146 -4.64 -14.64 -21.43
CA ASP A 146 -3.84 -15.84 -21.17
C ASP A 146 -2.61 -15.57 -20.31
N ASP A 147 -2.17 -14.30 -20.20
CA ASP A 147 -1.11 -13.85 -19.30
C ASP A 147 -1.64 -13.39 -17.94
N VAL A 148 -2.97 -13.47 -17.72
CA VAL A 148 -3.63 -12.96 -16.51
C VAL A 148 -4.30 -14.07 -15.71
N LEU A 149 -4.00 -14.14 -14.41
CA LEU A 149 -4.74 -14.98 -13.46
C LEU A 149 -5.85 -14.17 -12.78
N VAL A 150 -7.12 -14.55 -13.00
CA VAL A 150 -8.27 -13.91 -12.35
C VAL A 150 -8.65 -14.66 -11.07
N ILE A 151 -8.44 -14.05 -9.90
CA ILE A 151 -8.80 -14.62 -8.59
C ILE A 151 -10.11 -13.98 -8.10
N ARG A 152 -11.23 -14.67 -8.29
CA ARG A 152 -12.59 -14.16 -8.00
C ARG A 152 -13.00 -14.25 -6.53
N SER A 153 -12.24 -14.94 -5.69
CA SER A 153 -12.56 -15.22 -4.28
C SER A 153 -11.93 -14.25 -3.29
N MET A 154 -11.22 -13.23 -3.76
CA MET A 154 -10.56 -12.26 -2.87
C MET A 154 -11.57 -11.32 -2.20
N HIS A 155 -11.40 -11.12 -0.89
CA HIS A 155 -12.20 -10.17 -0.09
C HIS A 155 -11.39 -9.67 1.12
N THR A 156 -11.74 -8.50 1.65
CA THR A 156 -11.10 -7.93 2.84
C THR A 156 -11.84 -8.22 4.14
N GLY A 157 -13.07 -8.74 4.05
CA GLY A 157 -13.95 -8.98 5.20
C GLY A 157 -14.65 -7.73 5.74
N VAL A 158 -14.45 -6.55 5.13
CA VAL A 158 -15.09 -5.29 5.49
C VAL A 158 -15.59 -4.55 4.25
N ASN A 159 -16.64 -3.76 4.39
CA ASN A 159 -17.26 -3.00 3.30
C ASN A 159 -16.92 -1.50 3.34
N ASN A 160 -16.24 -1.01 4.37
CA ASN A 160 -15.78 0.38 4.45
C ASN A 160 -14.52 0.59 3.58
N HIS A 161 -14.54 1.57 2.68
CA HIS A 161 -13.44 1.83 1.74
C HIS A 161 -12.10 2.04 2.41
N GLY A 162 -12.01 2.87 3.46
CA GLY A 162 -10.75 3.14 4.16
C GLY A 162 -10.14 1.87 4.75
N GLN A 163 -10.93 1.11 5.50
CA GLN A 163 -10.48 -0.15 6.11
C GLN A 163 -10.14 -1.21 5.05
N SER A 164 -10.94 -1.33 3.99
CA SER A 164 -10.70 -2.29 2.90
C SER A 164 -9.43 -1.98 2.13
N ILE A 165 -9.20 -0.71 1.78
CA ILE A 165 -7.99 -0.26 1.07
C ILE A 165 -6.77 -0.52 1.96
N HIS A 166 -6.86 -0.21 3.25
CA HIS A 166 -5.75 -0.47 4.17
C HIS A 166 -5.47 -1.98 4.31
N ALA A 167 -6.52 -2.79 4.42
CA ALA A 167 -6.39 -4.26 4.46
C ALA A 167 -5.74 -4.82 3.19
N MET A 168 -6.13 -4.34 2.00
CA MET A 168 -5.51 -4.75 0.72
C MET A 168 -4.03 -4.35 0.64
N ASN A 169 -3.65 -3.18 1.14
CA ASN A 169 -2.27 -2.69 1.08
C ASN A 169 -1.37 -3.23 2.20
N SER A 170 -1.91 -3.58 3.38
CA SER A 170 -1.12 -3.92 4.57
C SER A 170 -1.45 -5.28 5.19
N GLY A 171 -2.47 -5.98 4.67
CA GLY A 171 -2.96 -7.26 5.18
C GLY A 171 -3.86 -7.16 6.42
N ARG A 172 -4.15 -5.97 6.94
CA ARG A 172 -5.00 -5.75 8.12
C ARG A 172 -5.71 -4.39 8.05
N ILE A 173 -6.85 -4.29 8.74
CA ILE A 173 -7.61 -3.03 8.86
C ILE A 173 -7.00 -2.03 9.84
N GLN A 174 -6.15 -2.49 10.78
CA GLN A 174 -5.49 -1.62 11.75
C GLN A 174 -4.34 -0.85 11.12
N GLU A 175 -4.30 0.44 11.33
CA GLU A 175 -3.22 1.33 10.90
C GLU A 175 -1.88 1.02 11.60
N GLY A 176 -0.80 1.57 11.04
CA GLY A 176 0.55 1.41 11.56
C GLY A 176 1.32 0.20 11.00
N ARG A 177 0.70 -0.61 10.16
CA ARG A 177 1.38 -1.72 9.47
C ARG A 177 2.07 -1.24 8.19
N PRO A 178 3.22 -1.85 7.84
CA PRO A 178 3.87 -1.57 6.57
C PRO A 178 2.99 -1.96 5.39
N ALA A 179 2.98 -1.14 4.35
CA ALA A 179 2.36 -1.47 3.07
C ALA A 179 3.12 -2.60 2.36
N LEU A 180 2.48 -3.28 1.42
CA LEU A 180 3.06 -4.39 0.66
C LEU A 180 4.42 -4.01 0.03
N GLY A 181 4.51 -2.83 -0.61
CA GLY A 181 5.77 -2.36 -1.18
C GLY A 181 6.88 -2.16 -0.15
N SER A 182 6.54 -1.73 1.07
CA SER A 182 7.49 -1.61 2.18
C SER A 182 7.99 -2.99 2.63
N TRP A 183 7.12 -3.99 2.70
CA TRP A 183 7.51 -5.37 3.00
C TRP A 183 8.39 -5.96 1.90
N MET A 184 8.04 -5.77 0.64
CA MET A 184 8.84 -6.28 -0.48
C MET A 184 10.24 -5.67 -0.50
N THR A 185 10.34 -4.37 -0.32
CA THR A 185 11.65 -3.68 -0.32
C THR A 185 12.47 -4.00 0.93
N TYR A 186 11.83 -4.24 2.08
CA TYR A 186 12.50 -4.74 3.28
C TYR A 186 13.08 -6.15 3.07
N ALA A 187 12.28 -7.06 2.51
CA ALA A 187 12.64 -8.45 2.35
C ALA A 187 13.66 -8.66 1.21
N LEU A 188 13.49 -7.97 0.09
CA LEU A 188 14.22 -8.24 -1.16
C LEU A 188 15.19 -7.11 -1.58
N GLY A 189 15.08 -5.93 -0.97
CA GLY A 189 15.86 -4.76 -1.41
C GLY A 189 15.45 -4.27 -2.79
N SER A 190 16.40 -3.66 -3.51
CA SER A 190 16.22 -3.10 -4.85
C SER A 190 17.43 -3.39 -5.72
N GLU A 191 17.22 -3.58 -7.01
CA GLU A 191 18.30 -3.76 -7.98
C GLU A 191 19.01 -2.44 -8.30
N THR A 192 18.37 -1.31 -8.02
CA THR A 192 18.96 0.01 -8.22
C THR A 192 19.41 0.66 -6.91
N ARG A 193 20.51 1.40 -6.98
CA ARG A 193 20.97 2.30 -5.91
C ARG A 193 20.72 3.77 -6.21
N GLN A 194 20.17 4.09 -7.39
CA GLN A 194 20.01 5.45 -7.90
C GLN A 194 18.57 5.94 -7.85
N LEU A 195 17.59 5.02 -7.71
CA LEU A 195 16.18 5.30 -7.64
C LEU A 195 15.58 4.74 -6.34
N PRO A 196 14.42 5.24 -5.89
CA PRO A 196 13.71 4.64 -4.75
C PRO A 196 13.38 3.17 -5.04
N ALA A 197 13.46 2.33 -4.02
CA ALA A 197 13.08 0.93 -4.14
C ALA A 197 11.55 0.73 -4.26
N TYR A 198 10.77 1.65 -3.68
CA TYR A 198 9.32 1.69 -3.71
C TYR A 198 8.83 3.05 -4.19
N VAL A 199 8.06 3.07 -5.26
CA VAL A 199 7.46 4.26 -5.87
C VAL A 199 5.94 4.18 -5.80
N ALA A 200 5.30 5.26 -5.34
CA ALA A 200 3.86 5.45 -5.39
C ALA A 200 3.52 6.58 -6.37
N MET A 201 2.64 6.32 -7.32
CA MET A 201 2.18 7.29 -8.31
C MET A 201 0.69 7.56 -8.12
N THR A 202 0.35 8.81 -7.82
CA THR A 202 -1.01 9.24 -7.54
C THR A 202 -1.72 9.75 -8.78
N ASP A 203 -3.04 9.85 -8.73
CA ASP A 203 -3.86 10.46 -9.79
C ASP A 203 -3.80 11.98 -9.70
N PRO A 204 -3.75 12.72 -10.83
CA PRO A 204 -3.75 14.20 -10.80
C PRO A 204 -5.02 14.81 -10.22
N GLN A 205 -6.12 14.07 -10.22
CA GLN A 205 -7.41 14.51 -9.69
C GLN A 205 -7.55 14.31 -8.17
N GLY A 206 -6.56 13.72 -7.50
CA GLY A 206 -6.56 13.60 -6.05
C GLY A 206 -5.84 12.37 -5.50
N LEU A 207 -5.65 12.38 -4.19
CA LEU A 207 -5.04 11.29 -3.46
C LEU A 207 -6.04 10.13 -3.29
N PRO A 208 -5.54 8.90 -3.11
CA PRO A 208 -6.36 7.78 -2.67
C PRO A 208 -6.93 8.01 -1.27
N VAL A 209 -8.01 7.32 -0.92
CA VAL A 209 -8.50 7.26 0.47
C VAL A 209 -7.34 6.85 1.37
N LEU A 210 -7.23 7.43 2.56
CA LEU A 210 -6.11 7.29 3.51
C LEU A 210 -4.77 7.88 3.04
N GLY A 211 -4.66 8.46 1.83
CA GLY A 211 -3.46 9.17 1.38
C GLY A 211 -2.18 8.38 1.60
N VAL A 212 -1.24 8.95 2.35
CA VAL A 212 0.10 8.40 2.59
C VAL A 212 0.13 7.05 3.31
N LEU A 213 -0.94 6.66 4.01
CA LEU A 213 -1.00 5.37 4.68
C LEU A 213 -0.92 4.20 3.69
N ASN A 214 -1.34 4.40 2.44
CA ASN A 214 -1.30 3.36 1.41
C ASN A 214 0.12 2.94 1.01
N TRP A 215 1.13 3.78 1.25
CA TRP A 215 2.54 3.49 0.97
C TRP A 215 3.44 3.72 2.18
N SER A 216 2.86 3.59 3.37
CA SER A 216 3.55 3.78 4.64
C SER A 216 4.50 2.63 4.95
N ASN A 217 5.65 2.98 5.54
CA ASN A 217 6.58 2.01 6.10
C ASN A 217 6.09 1.40 7.42
N GLY A 218 4.99 1.91 8.01
CA GLY A 218 4.52 1.46 9.33
C GLY A 218 5.62 1.51 10.38
N TRP A 219 5.88 0.39 11.04
CA TRP A 219 6.97 0.28 12.03
C TRP A 219 8.35 -0.05 11.45
N LEU A 220 8.46 -0.27 10.13
CA LEU A 220 9.76 -0.40 9.48
C LEU A 220 10.46 0.96 9.42
N PRO A 221 11.80 1.02 9.33
CA PRO A 221 12.51 2.27 9.12
C PRO A 221 12.01 3.03 7.89
N SER A 222 12.10 4.36 7.93
CA SER A 222 11.63 5.26 6.86
C SER A 222 12.26 4.99 5.49
N LEU A 223 13.36 4.26 5.44
CA LEU A 223 14.01 3.79 4.23
C LEU A 223 13.10 2.97 3.31
N TYR A 224 12.11 2.30 3.89
CA TYR A 224 11.18 1.40 3.18
C TYR A 224 9.85 2.06 2.82
N GLN A 225 9.69 3.34 3.13
CA GLN A 225 8.48 4.09 2.75
C GLN A 225 8.44 4.34 1.26
N GLY A 226 7.25 4.25 0.65
CA GLY A 226 7.06 4.58 -0.74
C GLY A 226 7.35 6.05 -1.03
N THR A 227 8.14 6.32 -2.05
CA THR A 227 8.44 7.67 -2.55
C THR A 227 7.39 8.07 -3.57
N VAL A 228 6.74 9.22 -3.33
CA VAL A 228 5.70 9.72 -4.24
C VAL A 228 6.33 10.38 -5.46
N ILE A 229 5.94 9.91 -6.65
CA ILE A 229 6.13 10.60 -7.91
C ILE A 229 4.80 11.28 -8.27
N ARG A 230 4.83 12.58 -8.44
CA ARG A 230 3.65 13.39 -8.76
C ARG A 230 3.15 13.07 -10.17
N PRO A 231 1.84 13.12 -10.40
CA PRO A 231 1.28 12.89 -11.73
C PRO A 231 1.56 14.02 -12.71
N VAL A 232 1.91 15.21 -12.19
CA VAL A 232 2.17 16.45 -12.97
C VAL A 232 3.59 16.97 -12.73
N GLU A 233 4.11 17.71 -13.70
CA GLU A 233 5.42 18.35 -13.56
C GLU A 233 5.42 19.50 -12.52
N PRO A 234 6.51 19.68 -11.80
CA PRO A 234 7.65 18.76 -11.70
C PRO A 234 7.26 17.50 -10.92
N ARG A 235 7.56 16.32 -11.46
CA ARG A 235 7.18 15.01 -10.89
C ARG A 235 7.80 14.74 -9.52
N ILE A 236 8.98 15.30 -9.29
CA ILE A 236 9.67 15.27 -7.99
C ILE A 236 10.02 16.70 -7.62
N LEU A 237 9.49 17.16 -6.49
CA LEU A 237 9.79 18.51 -6.00
C LEU A 237 11.24 18.63 -5.55
N ASN A 238 11.84 19.80 -5.83
CA ASN A 238 13.20 20.14 -5.40
C ASN A 238 14.28 19.10 -5.82
N LEU A 239 14.04 18.37 -6.91
CA LEU A 239 15.01 17.39 -7.42
C LEU A 239 16.33 18.09 -7.82
N ASN A 240 16.23 19.25 -8.46
CA ASN A 240 17.38 20.04 -8.84
C ASN A 240 17.71 21.09 -7.79
N PRO A 241 18.99 21.31 -7.48
CA PRO A 241 19.40 22.38 -6.58
C PRO A 241 19.08 23.77 -7.15
N PRO A 242 18.87 24.78 -6.30
CA PRO A 242 18.82 26.17 -6.73
C PRO A 242 20.06 26.53 -7.57
N THR A 243 19.90 27.42 -8.56
CA THR A 243 20.97 27.76 -9.50
C THR A 243 22.25 28.23 -8.79
N ALA A 244 22.13 28.99 -7.70
CA ALA A 244 23.27 29.47 -6.91
C ALA A 244 24.06 28.37 -6.20
N LEU A 245 23.46 27.18 -6.02
CA LEU A 245 24.12 26.05 -5.33
C LEU A 245 24.60 24.96 -6.31
N ARG A 246 24.44 25.12 -7.61
CA ARG A 246 24.82 24.10 -8.59
C ARG A 246 26.34 23.92 -8.68
N GLY A 247 26.75 22.74 -9.15
CA GLY A 247 28.14 22.39 -9.38
C GLY A 247 28.94 22.19 -8.10
N LYS A 248 30.16 22.71 -8.07
CA LYS A 248 31.13 22.49 -6.98
C LYS A 248 30.64 22.95 -5.60
N THR A 249 29.80 24.00 -5.55
CA THR A 249 29.19 24.48 -4.31
C THR A 249 28.27 23.42 -3.69
N GLN A 250 27.46 22.77 -4.50
CA GLN A 250 26.60 21.68 -4.04
C GLN A 250 27.41 20.45 -3.59
N GLU A 251 28.44 20.07 -4.35
CA GLU A 251 29.31 18.96 -4.01
C GLU A 251 29.96 19.17 -2.64
N ASN A 252 30.52 20.35 -2.41
CA ASN A 252 31.13 20.72 -1.14
C ASN A 252 30.10 20.71 0.01
N PHE A 253 28.92 21.24 -0.21
CA PHE A 253 27.83 21.25 0.76
C PHE A 253 27.39 19.82 1.13
N LEU A 254 27.18 18.97 0.15
CA LEU A 254 26.79 17.57 0.35
C LEU A 254 27.90 16.76 1.03
N SER A 255 29.16 17.03 0.71
CA SER A 255 30.32 16.43 1.38
C SER A 255 30.37 16.80 2.87
N LEU A 256 30.18 18.09 3.19
CA LEU A 256 30.14 18.58 4.57
C LEU A 256 28.97 17.94 5.33
N LEU A 257 27.76 17.90 4.75
CA LEU A 257 26.59 17.24 5.36
C LEU A 257 26.84 15.77 5.62
N LYS A 258 27.47 15.05 4.68
CA LYS A 258 27.84 13.64 4.86
C LYS A 258 28.80 13.44 6.03
N GLN A 259 29.77 14.31 6.18
CA GLN A 259 30.72 14.29 7.30
C GLN A 259 30.03 14.56 8.63
N LEU A 260 29.23 15.61 8.74
CA LEU A 260 28.48 15.96 9.94
C LEU A 260 27.50 14.86 10.35
N ASN A 261 26.75 14.32 9.40
CA ASN A 261 25.82 13.21 9.61
C ASN A 261 26.58 11.94 10.04
N GLY A 262 27.76 11.69 9.50
CA GLY A 262 28.63 10.58 9.91
C GLY A 262 29.05 10.69 11.36
N GLN A 263 29.55 11.85 11.79
CA GLN A 263 29.95 12.11 13.19
C GLN A 263 28.74 12.00 14.14
N HIS A 264 27.60 12.53 13.74
CA HIS A 264 26.35 12.44 14.53
C HIS A 264 25.91 10.97 14.70
N HIS A 265 25.96 10.18 13.64
CA HIS A 265 25.61 8.76 13.67
C HIS A 265 26.58 7.95 14.55
N GLN A 266 27.89 8.20 14.50
CA GLN A 266 28.86 7.51 15.35
C GLN A 266 28.57 7.66 16.83
N ARG A 267 28.09 8.84 17.24
CA ARG A 267 27.68 9.11 18.65
C ARG A 267 26.35 8.46 19.01
N ARG A 268 25.54 8.02 18.04
CA ARG A 268 24.17 7.51 18.18
C ARG A 268 23.93 6.27 17.31
N ASN A 269 24.88 5.37 17.29
CA ASN A 269 24.88 4.17 16.42
C ASN A 269 23.73 3.19 16.67
N ARG A 270 23.00 3.32 17.78
CA ARG A 270 21.82 2.51 18.10
C ARG A 270 20.50 3.10 17.61
N GLU A 271 20.50 4.30 17.06
CA GLU A 271 19.31 4.94 16.51
C GLU A 271 19.11 4.54 15.05
N LEU A 272 18.33 3.47 14.83
CA LEU A 272 18.08 2.89 13.50
C LEU A 272 17.44 3.88 12.51
N GLU A 273 16.53 4.72 13.01
CA GLU A 273 15.87 5.73 12.18
C GLU A 273 16.85 6.82 11.69
N LEU A 274 17.88 7.14 12.48
CA LEU A 274 18.93 8.08 12.06
C LEU A 274 19.75 7.51 10.89
N ALA A 275 20.07 6.21 10.92
CA ALA A 275 20.73 5.54 9.82
C ALA A 275 19.87 5.54 8.55
N ALA A 276 18.56 5.25 8.70
CA ALA A 276 17.60 5.27 7.58
C ALA A 276 17.49 6.66 6.93
N ARG A 277 17.38 7.72 7.74
CA ARG A 277 17.35 9.11 7.25
C ARG A 277 18.61 9.51 6.48
N ARG A 278 19.78 9.11 6.98
CA ARG A 278 21.05 9.34 6.25
C ARG A 278 21.01 8.67 4.89
N THR A 279 20.61 7.40 4.82
CA THR A 279 20.50 6.67 3.56
C THR A 279 19.50 7.33 2.60
N ASN A 280 18.38 7.84 3.10
CA ASN A 280 17.39 8.58 2.30
C ASN A 280 17.98 9.88 1.71
N LEU A 281 18.77 10.64 2.46
CA LEU A 281 19.44 11.86 1.97
C LEU A 281 20.48 11.52 0.88
N GLU A 282 21.25 10.46 1.08
CA GLU A 282 22.19 9.97 0.08
C GLU A 282 21.49 9.49 -1.19
N LEU A 283 20.34 8.82 -1.06
CA LEU A 283 19.50 8.42 -2.19
C LEU A 283 18.97 9.64 -2.93
N ALA A 284 18.41 10.64 -2.23
CA ALA A 284 17.91 11.87 -2.85
C ALA A 284 18.99 12.58 -3.70
N THR A 285 20.25 12.55 -3.25
CA THR A 285 21.37 13.10 -4.04
C THR A 285 21.62 12.30 -5.33
N ARG A 286 21.60 10.96 -5.25
CA ARG A 286 21.80 10.10 -6.43
C ARG A 286 20.64 10.19 -7.43
N MET A 287 19.44 10.46 -6.95
CA MET A 287 18.24 10.59 -7.78
C MET A 287 18.30 11.78 -8.75
N GLN A 288 19.07 12.81 -8.47
CA GLN A 288 19.05 14.05 -9.27
C GLN A 288 19.27 13.82 -10.78
N SER A 289 20.16 12.92 -11.16
CA SER A 289 20.37 12.56 -12.56
C SER A 289 19.53 11.39 -13.04
N ALA A 290 19.41 10.35 -12.22
CA ALA A 290 18.75 9.11 -12.60
C ALA A 290 17.24 9.26 -12.76
N ALA A 291 16.58 10.02 -11.84
CA ALA A 291 15.15 10.23 -11.90
C ALA A 291 14.73 11.07 -13.11
N ALA A 292 15.49 12.09 -13.46
CA ALA A 292 15.22 12.89 -14.65
C ALA A 292 15.14 12.01 -15.92
N ASN A 293 16.10 11.09 -16.08
CA ASN A 293 16.09 10.17 -17.22
C ASN A 293 14.94 9.14 -17.14
N ALA A 294 14.70 8.56 -15.97
CA ALA A 294 13.66 7.55 -15.79
C ALA A 294 12.25 8.09 -16.09
N LEU A 295 11.99 9.35 -15.74
CA LEU A 295 10.68 10.00 -15.86
C LEU A 295 10.46 10.69 -17.21
N ASP A 296 11.52 10.87 -18.02
CA ASP A 296 11.43 11.49 -19.34
C ASP A 296 10.93 10.49 -20.38
N ILE A 297 9.65 10.53 -20.68
CA ILE A 297 9.01 9.69 -21.70
C ILE A 297 9.07 10.30 -23.12
N SER A 298 9.62 11.50 -23.28
CA SER A 298 9.69 12.17 -24.60
C SER A 298 10.57 11.45 -25.61
N LYS A 299 11.46 10.58 -25.12
CA LYS A 299 12.39 9.80 -25.94
C LYS A 299 11.81 8.45 -26.38
N GLU A 300 10.64 8.10 -25.93
CA GLU A 300 9.96 6.87 -26.38
C GLU A 300 9.46 7.02 -27.82
N THR A 301 9.33 5.91 -28.50
CA THR A 301 8.91 5.91 -29.92
C THR A 301 7.45 6.32 -30.06
N LYS A 302 7.06 6.78 -31.24
CA LYS A 302 5.67 7.08 -31.56
C LYS A 302 4.79 5.83 -31.39
N ALA A 303 5.28 4.66 -31.79
CA ALA A 303 4.58 3.38 -31.62
C ALA A 303 4.34 3.06 -30.12
N THR A 304 5.34 3.30 -29.25
CA THR A 304 5.16 3.15 -27.81
C THR A 304 4.09 4.09 -27.28
N HIS A 305 4.11 5.36 -27.68
CA HIS A 305 3.07 6.32 -27.25
C HIS A 305 1.67 5.91 -27.72
N GLU A 306 1.52 5.39 -28.93
CA GLU A 306 0.26 4.89 -29.47
C GLU A 306 -0.22 3.64 -28.70
N MET A 307 0.66 2.68 -28.44
CA MET A 307 0.37 1.47 -27.67
C MET A 307 -0.17 1.77 -26.27
N TYR A 308 0.46 2.71 -25.56
CA TYR A 308 -0.01 3.16 -24.23
C TYR A 308 -1.20 4.13 -24.29
N GLY A 309 -1.73 4.44 -25.46
CA GLY A 309 -2.86 5.34 -25.64
C GLY A 309 -2.56 6.80 -25.23
N ILE A 310 -1.29 7.24 -25.26
CA ILE A 310 -0.88 8.59 -24.83
C ILE A 310 -1.40 9.68 -25.77
N ASN A 311 -1.70 9.32 -27.04
CA ASN A 311 -2.25 10.23 -28.03
C ASN A 311 -3.79 10.37 -27.95
N ASN A 312 -4.44 9.67 -27.04
CA ASN A 312 -5.88 9.72 -26.82
C ASN A 312 -6.18 10.47 -25.51
N PRO A 313 -6.94 11.58 -25.52
CA PRO A 313 -7.22 12.39 -24.32
C PRO A 313 -7.84 11.60 -23.14
N VAL A 314 -8.53 10.49 -23.40
CA VAL A 314 -9.17 9.67 -22.37
C VAL A 314 -8.13 8.84 -21.62
N THR A 315 -7.16 8.28 -22.32
CA THR A 315 -6.16 7.34 -21.78
C THR A 315 -4.81 7.98 -21.49
N GLU A 316 -4.52 9.15 -22.06
CA GLU A 316 -3.23 9.85 -22.03
C GLU A 316 -2.60 9.88 -20.64
N GLU A 317 -3.37 10.31 -19.66
CA GLU A 317 -2.87 10.53 -18.30
C GLU A 317 -2.46 9.18 -17.65
N PHE A 318 -3.33 8.18 -17.73
CA PHE A 318 -3.05 6.87 -17.17
C PHE A 318 -1.98 6.12 -17.97
N GLY A 319 -1.97 6.26 -19.29
CA GLY A 319 -0.95 5.71 -20.19
C GLY A 319 0.45 6.25 -19.88
N LYS A 320 0.58 7.55 -19.63
CA LYS A 320 1.86 8.16 -19.19
C LYS A 320 2.35 7.54 -17.89
N ARG A 321 1.48 7.29 -16.92
CA ARG A 321 1.86 6.66 -15.65
C ARG A 321 2.25 5.19 -15.84
N CYS A 322 1.53 4.44 -16.65
CA CYS A 322 1.89 3.06 -17.00
C CYS A 322 3.26 2.99 -17.68
N LEU A 323 3.52 3.86 -18.64
CA LEU A 323 4.82 3.93 -19.32
C LEU A 323 5.96 4.31 -18.38
N ILE A 324 5.73 5.25 -17.45
CA ILE A 324 6.71 5.57 -16.41
C ILE A 324 6.95 4.38 -15.48
N ALA A 325 5.91 3.62 -15.12
CA ALA A 325 6.04 2.44 -14.28
C ALA A 325 6.94 1.38 -14.94
N ARG A 326 6.73 1.08 -16.23
CA ARG A 326 7.60 0.21 -17.03
C ARG A 326 9.06 0.69 -16.97
N ARG A 327 9.32 1.97 -17.26
CA ARG A 327 10.67 2.56 -17.23
C ARG A 327 11.34 2.51 -15.87
N LEU A 328 10.57 2.58 -14.79
CA LEU A 328 11.08 2.47 -13.42
C LEU A 328 11.52 1.03 -13.11
N VAL A 329 10.70 0.03 -13.44
CA VAL A 329 11.07 -1.38 -13.18
C VAL A 329 12.23 -1.84 -14.04
N GLU A 330 12.32 -1.43 -15.29
CA GLU A 330 13.50 -1.65 -16.17
C GLU A 330 14.80 -1.10 -15.58
N ARG A 331 14.69 -0.08 -14.73
CA ARG A 331 15.84 0.54 -14.04
C ARG A 331 16.06 0.00 -12.63
N GLY A 332 15.42 -1.11 -12.31
CA GLY A 332 15.63 -1.86 -11.07
C GLY A 332 14.82 -1.37 -9.87
N VAL A 333 13.79 -0.55 -10.05
CA VAL A 333 12.83 -0.24 -8.99
C VAL A 333 12.05 -1.50 -8.64
N ARG A 334 12.03 -1.88 -7.35
CA ARG A 334 11.45 -3.16 -6.92
C ARG A 334 9.92 -3.16 -6.92
N PHE A 335 9.31 -2.05 -6.52
CA PHE A 335 7.85 -1.95 -6.38
C PHE A 335 7.35 -0.60 -6.87
N VAL A 336 6.42 -0.63 -7.82
CA VAL A 336 5.74 0.56 -8.33
C VAL A 336 4.24 0.38 -8.11
N GLN A 337 3.60 1.39 -7.51
CA GLN A 337 2.16 1.37 -7.26
C GLN A 337 1.48 2.57 -7.91
N LEU A 338 0.49 2.30 -8.76
CA LEU A 338 -0.34 3.31 -9.41
C LEU A 338 -1.70 3.35 -8.72
N PHE A 339 -2.12 4.54 -8.31
CA PHE A 339 -3.44 4.77 -7.72
C PHE A 339 -4.33 5.52 -8.69
N THR A 340 -5.59 5.16 -8.76
CA THR A 340 -6.65 6.04 -9.26
C THR A 340 -7.01 7.07 -8.19
N LYS A 341 -7.73 8.14 -8.55
CA LYS A 341 -8.24 9.11 -7.58
C LYS A 341 -9.16 8.45 -6.54
N ASN A 342 -9.43 9.18 -5.47
CA ASN A 342 -10.35 8.77 -4.41
C ASN A 342 -11.62 8.11 -4.97
N GLN A 343 -11.90 6.88 -4.53
CA GLN A 343 -13.11 6.11 -4.83
C GLN A 343 -13.50 6.09 -6.32
N TYR A 344 -12.53 6.07 -7.23
CA TYR A 344 -12.75 6.19 -8.67
C TYR A 344 -13.72 5.13 -9.24
N TRP A 345 -13.68 3.91 -8.67
CA TRP A 345 -14.51 2.78 -9.09
C TRP A 345 -15.78 2.61 -8.26
N ASP A 346 -16.03 3.49 -7.30
CA ASP A 346 -17.23 3.46 -6.47
C ASP A 346 -18.40 4.18 -7.17
N HIS A 347 -19.23 3.40 -7.82
CA HIS A 347 -20.35 3.92 -8.60
C HIS A 347 -21.68 3.73 -7.85
N HIS A 348 -21.97 4.60 -6.89
CA HIS A 348 -23.24 4.62 -6.16
C HIS A 348 -24.47 4.90 -7.04
N GLY A 349 -24.26 5.45 -8.23
CA GLY A 349 -25.32 5.72 -9.21
C GLY A 349 -24.76 5.82 -10.62
N SER A 350 -25.65 5.74 -11.60
CA SER A 350 -25.29 5.87 -13.02
C SER A 350 -24.22 4.86 -13.48
N LEU A 351 -24.26 3.63 -12.94
CA LEU A 351 -23.29 2.58 -13.27
C LEU A 351 -23.13 2.38 -14.76
N GLN A 352 -24.23 2.41 -15.52
CA GLN A 352 -24.25 2.21 -16.95
C GLN A 352 -23.44 3.23 -17.76
N THR A 353 -23.21 4.43 -17.23
CA THR A 353 -22.39 5.46 -17.87
C THR A 353 -21.01 5.58 -17.25
N ARG A 354 -20.90 5.44 -15.94
CA ARG A 354 -19.64 5.63 -15.22
C ARG A 354 -18.67 4.47 -15.35
N LEU A 355 -19.17 3.22 -15.30
CA LEU A 355 -18.31 2.04 -15.43
C LEU A 355 -17.62 1.96 -16.79
N PRO A 356 -18.31 2.14 -17.94
CA PRO A 356 -17.65 2.21 -19.23
C PRO A 356 -16.59 3.32 -19.32
N ALA A 357 -16.88 4.50 -18.81
CA ALA A 357 -15.91 5.61 -18.80
C ALA A 357 -14.67 5.28 -17.99
N SER A 358 -14.83 4.60 -16.85
CA SER A 358 -13.71 4.13 -16.02
C SER A 358 -12.86 3.07 -16.73
N CYS A 359 -13.51 2.12 -17.40
CA CYS A 359 -12.84 1.10 -18.20
C CYS A 359 -12.06 1.71 -19.38
N GLN A 360 -12.69 2.59 -20.15
CA GLN A 360 -12.05 3.27 -21.28
C GLN A 360 -10.75 3.99 -20.91
N LYS A 361 -10.69 4.59 -19.71
CA LYS A 361 -9.49 5.29 -19.24
C LYS A 361 -8.31 4.34 -18.99
N ILE A 362 -8.57 3.13 -18.52
CA ILE A 362 -7.56 2.27 -17.89
C ILE A 362 -7.20 1.05 -18.72
N ASP A 363 -8.16 0.46 -19.42
CA ASP A 363 -8.04 -0.87 -20.03
C ASP A 363 -6.87 -0.96 -21.03
N ILE A 364 -6.84 -0.12 -22.04
CA ILE A 364 -5.77 -0.13 -23.07
C ILE A 364 -4.38 0.14 -22.46
N PRO A 365 -4.17 1.19 -21.62
CA PRO A 365 -2.86 1.39 -21.01
C PRO A 365 -2.40 0.26 -20.09
N ALA A 366 -3.33 -0.40 -19.40
CA ALA A 366 -3.01 -1.54 -18.54
C ALA A 366 -2.59 -2.77 -19.37
N ALA A 367 -3.31 -3.06 -20.44
CA ALA A 367 -2.96 -4.13 -21.37
C ALA A 367 -1.62 -3.84 -22.07
N ALA A 368 -1.40 -2.61 -22.51
CA ALA A 368 -0.13 -2.18 -23.09
C ALA A 368 1.05 -2.42 -22.15
N LEU A 369 0.88 -2.11 -20.85
CA LEU A 369 1.91 -2.34 -19.85
C LEU A 369 2.27 -3.82 -19.71
N VAL A 370 1.28 -4.73 -19.76
CA VAL A 370 1.53 -6.18 -19.68
C VAL A 370 2.22 -6.68 -20.94
N ASN A 371 1.80 -6.23 -22.12
CA ASN A 371 2.38 -6.62 -23.40
C ASN A 371 3.83 -6.12 -23.60
N ASP A 372 4.20 -5.02 -22.96
CA ASP A 372 5.51 -4.36 -23.11
C ASP A 372 6.56 -4.91 -22.11
N LEU A 373 6.13 -5.62 -21.07
CA LEU A 373 6.98 -6.25 -20.04
C LEU A 373 7.25 -7.71 -20.32
#